data_8a6b5f52caf269f780e9309650b4b99c
#
_entry.id   8a6b5f52caf269f780e9309650b4b99c
#
_cell.length_a   1.000
_cell.length_b   1.000
_cell.length_c   1.000
_cell.angle_alpha   90.00
_cell.angle_beta   90.00
_cell.angle_gamma   90.00
#
_symmetry.space_group_name_H-M   'P 1'
#
loop_
_entity.id
_entity.type
_entity.pdbx_description
1 polymer ?
#
loop_
_entity_poly.entity_id
_entity_poly.type
_entity_poly.pdbx_seq_one_letter_code
_entity_poly.pdbx_strand_id
1 'polypeptide(L)'
;MNPHLPLAHPAPVEVVHTDTCEPLSADEFAALETMLSDLRTRQDAIPTWEFCEGFMAALICCRRPIASEDYLPVLLAVPFADTDQQAHFMRLWTRRWHQVTLALDSKIEALQDAVAYQPELLDTRADFAALPEAERTRRRGERLSAFGQLWAKGFMAVVAAWPQDWAVSRNKEAIKWRATALDLVAALTQDDTDAPTLRAFEDAQGPPTVSVKRMKAFADALWSVYNMREMWRALGPRIETMVKAATPGRNDPCLCGSGKKYMKCCGG
;
A
#
# COMPACT_ATOMS: atom_id res chain seq x y z
N MET A 1 30.21 45.08 39.37
CA MET A 1 29.94 45.21 37.93
C MET A 1 30.47 43.95 37.25
N ASN A 2 29.58 43.02 36.95
CA ASN A 2 29.93 41.82 36.17
C ASN A 2 29.25 41.93 34.80
N PRO A 3 29.97 41.84 33.68
CA PRO A 3 29.35 41.85 32.38
C PRO A 3 28.87 40.44 32.04
N HIS A 4 27.56 40.30 31.82
CA HIS A 4 26.95 39.11 31.21
C HIS A 4 27.41 38.98 29.78
N LEU A 5 28.13 37.89 29.46
CA LEU A 5 28.29 37.43 28.08
C LEU A 5 26.96 36.79 27.56
N PRO A 6 26.50 37.11 26.38
CA PRO A 6 25.35 36.42 25.80
C PRO A 6 25.79 35.03 25.31
N LEU A 7 25.08 34.01 25.76
CA LEU A 7 25.16 32.64 25.22
C LEU A 7 24.70 32.63 23.77
N ALA A 8 25.59 32.35 22.84
CA ALA A 8 25.27 32.11 21.46
C ALA A 8 24.43 30.83 21.37
N HIS A 9 23.20 30.95 20.87
CA HIS A 9 22.40 29.79 20.44
C HIS A 9 23.05 29.18 19.22
N PRO A 10 23.26 27.85 19.17
CA PRO A 10 23.67 27.20 17.93
C PRO A 10 22.53 27.37 16.89
N ALA A 11 22.90 27.78 15.68
CA ALA A 11 22.00 27.84 14.55
C ALA A 11 21.39 26.46 14.27
N PRO A 12 20.10 26.39 13.87
CA PRO A 12 19.51 25.12 13.48
C PRO A 12 20.28 24.52 12.31
N VAL A 13 20.76 23.30 12.48
CA VAL A 13 21.36 22.53 11.40
C VAL A 13 20.22 22.23 10.42
N GLU A 14 20.21 22.93 9.30
CA GLU A 14 19.39 22.61 8.15
C GLU A 14 19.85 21.24 7.62
N VAL A 15 19.13 20.19 8.01
CA VAL A 15 19.24 18.88 7.40
C VAL A 15 18.60 19.01 6.02
N VAL A 16 19.42 19.28 5.02
CA VAL A 16 19.02 19.30 3.62
C VAL A 16 18.70 17.85 3.22
N HIS A 17 17.44 17.46 3.35
CA HIS A 17 16.90 16.24 2.77
C HIS A 17 16.65 16.46 1.26
N THR A 18 17.70 16.56 0.46
CA THR A 18 17.59 16.65 -1.01
C THR A 18 17.31 15.29 -1.66
N ASP A 19 17.40 14.19 -0.93
CA ASP A 19 17.34 12.82 -1.47
C ASP A 19 15.89 12.24 -1.56
N THR A 20 14.88 12.94 -1.06
CA THR A 20 13.50 12.39 -0.92
C THR A 20 12.55 12.73 -2.07
N CYS A 21 12.93 13.61 -3.00
CA CYS A 21 12.06 14.10 -4.07
C CYS A 21 12.30 13.50 -5.46
N GLU A 22 13.47 12.91 -5.72
CA GLU A 22 13.74 12.32 -7.03
C GLU A 22 13.02 10.99 -7.22
N PRO A 23 12.41 10.76 -8.40
CA PRO A 23 11.84 9.47 -8.77
C PRO A 23 12.89 8.35 -8.65
N LEU A 24 12.45 7.14 -8.27
CA LEU A 24 13.33 5.98 -8.36
C LEU A 24 13.69 5.73 -9.83
N SER A 25 14.98 5.46 -10.07
CA SER A 25 15.46 5.04 -11.38
C SER A 25 15.09 3.59 -11.67
N ALA A 26 15.18 3.18 -12.94
CA ALA A 26 15.00 1.78 -13.33
C ALA A 26 15.97 0.84 -12.59
N ASP A 27 17.22 1.26 -12.38
CA ASP A 27 18.22 0.48 -11.64
C ASP A 27 17.83 0.32 -10.16
N GLU A 28 17.19 1.31 -9.55
CA GLU A 28 16.74 1.24 -8.17
C GLU A 28 15.51 0.33 -8.02
N PHE A 29 14.60 0.32 -8.99
CA PHE A 29 13.52 -0.68 -9.05
C PHE A 29 14.08 -2.09 -9.25
N ALA A 30 15.08 -2.25 -10.13
CA ALA A 30 15.77 -3.54 -10.31
C ALA A 30 16.49 -4.00 -9.03
N ALA A 31 17.05 -3.08 -8.25
CA ALA A 31 17.66 -3.38 -6.96
C ALA A 31 16.63 -3.86 -5.94
N LEU A 32 15.44 -3.22 -5.87
CA LEU A 32 14.33 -3.68 -5.02
C LEU A 32 13.88 -5.10 -5.39
N GLU A 33 13.68 -5.38 -6.69
CA GLU A 33 13.29 -6.72 -7.15
C GLU A 33 14.39 -7.76 -6.89
N THR A 34 15.67 -7.37 -7.00
CA THR A 34 16.80 -8.25 -6.67
C THR A 34 16.80 -8.63 -5.19
N MET A 35 16.57 -7.67 -4.29
CA MET A 35 16.46 -7.94 -2.85
C MET A 35 15.27 -8.86 -2.53
N LEU A 36 14.11 -8.63 -3.16
CA LEU A 36 12.95 -9.52 -3.01
C LEU A 36 13.23 -10.92 -3.57
N SER A 37 13.95 -11.01 -4.70
CA SER A 37 14.38 -12.29 -5.28
C SER A 37 15.32 -13.07 -4.36
N ASP A 38 16.25 -12.38 -3.69
CA ASP A 38 17.09 -12.99 -2.66
C ASP A 38 16.26 -13.54 -1.49
N LEU A 39 15.29 -12.77 -1.02
CA LEU A 39 14.36 -13.23 0.02
C LEU A 39 13.56 -14.48 -0.44
N ARG A 40 13.14 -14.55 -1.73
CA ARG A 40 12.46 -15.72 -2.30
C ARG A 40 13.29 -16.98 -2.29
N THR A 41 14.61 -16.91 -2.28
CA THR A 41 15.44 -18.11 -2.13
C THR A 41 15.24 -18.81 -0.78
N ARG A 42 14.72 -18.09 0.21
CA ARG A 42 14.46 -18.59 1.57
C ARG A 42 12.97 -18.85 1.84
N GLN A 43 12.09 -18.18 1.09
CA GLN A 43 10.64 -18.30 1.24
C GLN A 43 9.95 -17.94 -0.08
N ASP A 44 9.41 -18.94 -0.76
CA ASP A 44 8.78 -18.81 -2.08
C ASP A 44 7.60 -17.81 -2.11
N ALA A 45 6.95 -17.59 -0.96
CA ALA A 45 5.80 -16.68 -0.84
C ALA A 45 6.18 -15.19 -0.86
N ILE A 46 7.48 -14.81 -0.89
CA ILE A 46 7.91 -13.43 -0.97
C ILE A 46 7.41 -12.81 -2.29
N PRO A 47 6.71 -11.66 -2.24
CA PRO A 47 6.10 -11.05 -3.42
C PRO A 47 7.13 -10.44 -4.37
N THR A 48 6.70 -10.13 -5.60
CA THR A 48 7.43 -9.28 -6.55
C THR A 48 7.25 -7.81 -6.18
N TRP A 49 8.06 -6.92 -6.80
CA TRP A 49 7.91 -5.48 -6.59
C TRP A 49 6.53 -4.95 -7.00
N GLU A 50 5.94 -5.43 -8.11
CA GLU A 50 4.58 -5.03 -8.52
C GLU A 50 3.54 -5.26 -7.41
N PHE A 51 3.63 -6.39 -6.71
CA PHE A 51 2.76 -6.65 -5.55
C PHE A 51 3.05 -5.67 -4.40
N CYS A 52 4.33 -5.42 -4.12
CA CYS A 52 4.76 -4.46 -3.09
C CYS A 52 4.27 -3.04 -3.39
N GLU A 53 4.25 -2.64 -4.65
CA GLU A 53 3.74 -1.36 -5.12
C GLU A 53 2.24 -1.20 -4.82
N GLY A 54 1.44 -2.22 -5.13
CA GLY A 54 0.01 -2.22 -4.78
C GLY A 54 -0.25 -2.26 -3.27
N PHE A 55 0.55 -3.03 -2.54
CA PHE A 55 0.50 -3.09 -1.08
C PHE A 55 0.82 -1.71 -0.46
N MET A 56 1.85 -1.03 -0.96
CA MET A 56 2.20 0.33 -0.54
C MET A 56 1.08 1.33 -0.82
N ALA A 57 0.51 1.31 -2.02
CA ALA A 57 -0.60 2.19 -2.40
C ALA A 57 -1.80 2.02 -1.45
N ALA A 58 -2.11 0.78 -1.06
CA ALA A 58 -3.18 0.49 -0.12
C ALA A 58 -2.86 0.98 1.30
N LEU A 59 -1.63 0.79 1.80
CA LEU A 59 -1.20 1.33 3.10
C LEU A 59 -1.32 2.85 3.15
N ILE A 60 -0.89 3.55 2.09
CA ILE A 60 -0.98 5.00 1.97
C ILE A 60 -2.45 5.44 1.92
N CYS A 61 -3.30 4.66 1.23
CA CYS A 61 -4.73 4.92 1.11
C CYS A 61 -5.52 4.56 2.37
N CYS A 62 -4.94 3.79 3.30
CA CYS A 62 -5.61 3.37 4.52
C CYS A 62 -5.98 4.56 5.40
N ARG A 63 -7.13 4.47 6.08
CA ARG A 63 -7.65 5.57 6.93
C ARG A 63 -6.78 5.84 8.16
N ARG A 64 -6.10 4.83 8.67
CA ARG A 64 -5.15 4.90 9.79
C ARG A 64 -3.74 4.58 9.30
N PRO A 65 -2.73 5.35 9.67
CA PRO A 65 -1.34 4.95 9.42
C PRO A 65 -1.06 3.58 10.08
N ILE A 66 -0.49 2.66 9.32
CA ILE A 66 -0.04 1.35 9.80
C ILE A 66 1.47 1.41 9.89
N ALA A 67 2.01 1.10 11.07
CA ALA A 67 3.43 1.21 11.33
C ALA A 67 4.24 0.12 10.59
N SER A 68 5.51 0.39 10.29
CA SER A 68 6.36 -0.55 9.55
C SER A 68 6.57 -1.86 10.29
N GLU A 69 6.63 -1.84 11.60
CA GLU A 69 6.70 -3.03 12.45
C GLU A 69 5.48 -3.94 12.33
N ASP A 70 4.32 -3.39 11.95
CA ASP A 70 3.07 -4.15 11.76
C ASP A 70 2.97 -4.71 10.33
N TYR A 71 3.34 -3.92 9.30
CA TYR A 71 3.13 -4.34 7.92
C TYR A 71 4.29 -5.13 7.29
N LEU A 72 5.54 -4.88 7.70
CA LEU A 72 6.67 -5.59 7.11
C LEU A 72 6.61 -7.11 7.33
N PRO A 73 6.26 -7.64 8.52
CA PRO A 73 6.08 -9.07 8.71
C PRO A 73 4.96 -9.68 7.86
N VAL A 74 3.91 -8.90 7.55
CA VAL A 74 2.82 -9.33 6.66
C VAL A 74 3.28 -9.37 5.22
N LEU A 75 4.09 -8.39 4.80
CA LEU A 75 4.59 -8.29 3.43
C LEU A 75 5.69 -9.30 3.13
N LEU A 76 6.68 -9.43 4.01
CA LEU A 76 7.91 -10.17 3.71
C LEU A 76 8.04 -11.53 4.40
N ALA A 77 7.28 -11.82 5.43
CA ALA A 77 7.24 -13.11 6.14
C ALA A 77 8.60 -13.67 6.64
N VAL A 78 9.74 -13.15 6.19
CA VAL A 78 11.09 -13.53 6.60
C VAL A 78 11.97 -12.28 6.81
N PRO A 79 12.97 -12.33 7.70
CA PRO A 79 13.89 -11.22 7.89
C PRO A 79 14.80 -11.02 6.66
N PHE A 80 15.32 -9.83 6.49
CA PHE A 80 16.38 -9.52 5.53
C PHE A 80 17.63 -10.36 5.83
N ALA A 81 18.53 -10.50 4.83
CA ALA A 81 19.78 -11.27 4.99
C ALA A 81 20.68 -10.66 6.07
N ASP A 82 20.73 -9.33 6.09
CA ASP A 82 21.51 -8.54 7.04
C ASP A 82 20.93 -7.13 7.19
N THR A 83 21.55 -6.34 8.06
CA THR A 83 21.14 -4.95 8.34
C THR A 83 21.35 -4.02 7.16
N ASP A 84 22.33 -4.28 6.31
CA ASP A 84 22.65 -3.41 5.16
C ASP A 84 21.61 -3.61 4.05
N GLN A 85 21.21 -4.86 3.77
CA GLN A 85 20.10 -5.17 2.86
C GLN A 85 18.80 -4.53 3.35
N GLN A 86 18.50 -4.64 4.66
CA GLN A 86 17.33 -4.01 5.27
C GLN A 86 17.38 -2.48 5.13
N ALA A 87 18.50 -1.86 5.45
CA ALA A 87 18.67 -0.41 5.37
C ALA A 87 18.53 0.08 3.93
N HIS A 88 19.09 -0.66 2.96
CA HIS A 88 18.98 -0.34 1.54
C HIS A 88 17.52 -0.45 1.07
N PHE A 89 16.86 -1.57 1.35
CA PHE A 89 15.45 -1.75 1.01
C PHE A 89 14.57 -0.63 1.59
N MET A 90 14.72 -0.35 2.90
CA MET A 90 13.90 0.66 3.58
C MET A 90 14.15 2.08 3.06
N ARG A 91 15.38 2.42 2.66
CA ARG A 91 15.67 3.70 2.02
C ARG A 91 14.91 3.88 0.72
N LEU A 92 14.96 2.89 -0.18
CA LEU A 92 14.24 2.93 -1.46
C LEU A 92 12.72 2.87 -1.26
N TRP A 93 12.26 2.00 -0.35
CA TRP A 93 10.86 1.90 0.05
C TRP A 93 10.30 3.24 0.55
N THR A 94 11.00 3.91 1.46
CA THR A 94 10.56 5.18 2.03
C THR A 94 10.54 6.28 0.96
N ARG A 95 11.53 6.31 0.07
CA ARG A 95 11.56 7.27 -1.04
C ARG A 95 10.38 7.04 -1.99
N ARG A 96 10.10 5.80 -2.37
CA ARG A 96 8.92 5.46 -3.18
C ARG A 96 7.62 5.80 -2.47
N TRP A 97 7.53 5.51 -1.19
CA TRP A 97 6.38 5.86 -0.36
C TRP A 97 6.04 7.35 -0.44
N HIS A 98 7.02 8.22 -0.32
CA HIS A 98 6.82 9.66 -0.43
C HIS A 98 6.33 10.06 -1.82
N GLN A 99 6.89 9.49 -2.88
CA GLN A 99 6.46 9.75 -4.26
C GLN A 99 5.00 9.35 -4.47
N VAL A 100 4.63 8.13 -4.07
CA VAL A 100 3.26 7.62 -4.19
C VAL A 100 2.30 8.48 -3.35
N THR A 101 2.70 8.88 -2.14
CA THR A 101 1.90 9.76 -1.30
C THR A 101 1.65 11.11 -1.97
N LEU A 102 2.70 11.75 -2.48
CA LEU A 102 2.57 13.04 -3.18
C LEU A 102 1.68 12.93 -4.41
N ALA A 103 1.85 11.86 -5.20
CA ALA A 103 1.04 11.62 -6.39
C ALA A 103 -0.44 11.41 -6.05
N LEU A 104 -0.74 10.54 -5.08
CA LEU A 104 -2.13 10.28 -4.64
C LEU A 104 -2.77 11.48 -3.90
N ASP A 105 -1.96 12.42 -3.44
CA ASP A 105 -2.41 13.66 -2.80
C ASP A 105 -2.56 14.81 -3.79
N SER A 106 -2.07 14.66 -5.01
CA SER A 106 -2.18 15.65 -6.08
C SER A 106 -3.57 15.65 -6.69
N LYS A 107 -4.02 16.83 -7.11
CA LYS A 107 -5.23 16.96 -7.94
C LYS A 107 -4.85 16.69 -9.37
N ILE A 108 -5.50 15.71 -9.98
CA ILE A 108 -5.30 15.33 -11.37
C ILE A 108 -6.63 15.41 -12.13
N GLU A 109 -6.56 15.70 -13.41
CA GLU A 109 -7.70 15.66 -14.34
C GLU A 109 -7.68 14.38 -15.18
N ALA A 110 -6.48 13.82 -15.41
CA ALA A 110 -6.27 12.59 -16.15
C ALA A 110 -5.18 11.72 -15.51
N LEU A 111 -5.26 10.40 -15.70
CA LEU A 111 -4.22 9.48 -15.21
C LEU A 111 -2.87 9.66 -15.93
N GLN A 112 -2.86 10.37 -17.07
CA GLN A 112 -1.67 10.72 -17.85
C GLN A 112 -0.98 12.00 -17.36
N ASP A 113 -1.55 12.70 -16.39
CA ASP A 113 -0.93 13.90 -15.83
C ASP A 113 0.45 13.55 -15.23
N ALA A 114 1.41 14.43 -15.44
CA ALA A 114 2.79 14.18 -14.99
C ALA A 114 2.94 13.98 -13.47
N VAL A 115 1.99 14.50 -12.69
CA VAL A 115 1.95 14.35 -11.23
C VAL A 115 1.06 13.19 -10.77
N ALA A 116 0.43 12.47 -11.71
CA ALA A 116 -0.42 11.35 -11.37
C ALA A 116 0.41 10.13 -10.88
N TYR A 117 -0.20 9.34 -10.01
CA TYR A 117 0.39 8.09 -9.57
C TYR A 117 0.56 7.12 -10.74
N GLN A 118 1.82 6.84 -11.06
CA GLN A 118 2.22 5.85 -12.03
C GLN A 118 2.80 4.66 -11.26
N PRO A 119 2.06 3.56 -11.09
CA PRO A 119 2.59 2.36 -10.46
C PRO A 119 3.64 1.70 -11.34
N GLU A 120 4.70 1.16 -10.72
CA GLU A 120 5.69 0.35 -11.42
C GLU A 120 5.10 -1.04 -11.68
N LEU A 121 4.81 -1.33 -12.93
CA LEU A 121 4.15 -2.55 -13.39
C LEU A 121 5.03 -3.31 -14.37
N LEU A 122 4.80 -4.62 -14.44
CA LEU A 122 5.45 -5.51 -15.40
C LEU A 122 4.43 -6.05 -16.41
N ASP A 123 4.81 -6.11 -17.66
CA ASP A 123 4.07 -6.88 -18.67
C ASP A 123 4.72 -8.27 -18.83
N THR A 124 4.44 -9.17 -17.88
CA THR A 124 5.00 -10.52 -17.88
C THR A 124 4.65 -11.33 -19.13
N ARG A 125 3.55 -10.98 -19.83
CA ARG A 125 3.16 -11.60 -21.11
C ARG A 125 4.04 -11.10 -22.24
N ALA A 126 4.39 -9.81 -22.28
CA ALA A 126 5.33 -9.27 -23.25
C ALA A 126 6.74 -9.82 -23.02
N ASP A 127 7.20 -9.87 -21.77
CA ASP A 127 8.50 -10.43 -21.40
C ASP A 127 8.60 -11.90 -21.84
N PHE A 128 7.54 -12.69 -21.57
CA PHE A 128 7.48 -14.07 -22.04
C PHE A 128 7.48 -14.18 -23.56
N ALA A 129 6.74 -13.33 -24.27
CA ALA A 129 6.69 -13.34 -25.73
C ALA A 129 8.05 -12.98 -26.37
N ALA A 130 8.87 -12.17 -25.70
CA ALA A 130 10.20 -11.78 -26.13
C ALA A 130 11.27 -12.87 -25.93
N LEU A 131 10.99 -13.91 -25.11
CA LEU A 131 11.92 -15.02 -24.89
C LEU A 131 12.20 -15.80 -26.18
N PRO A 132 13.39 -16.38 -26.33
CA PRO A 132 13.71 -17.34 -27.39
C PRO A 132 12.70 -18.51 -27.39
N GLU A 133 12.40 -19.05 -28.58
CA GLU A 133 11.40 -20.13 -28.72
C GLU A 133 11.69 -21.36 -27.84
N ALA A 134 12.95 -21.73 -27.72
CA ALA A 134 13.37 -22.84 -26.85
C ALA A 134 12.99 -22.59 -25.38
N GLU A 135 13.12 -21.34 -24.93
CA GLU A 135 12.77 -20.94 -23.56
C GLU A 135 11.25 -20.92 -23.35
N ARG A 136 10.51 -20.34 -24.30
CA ARG A 136 9.04 -20.37 -24.26
C ARG A 136 8.49 -21.79 -24.26
N THR A 137 9.15 -22.69 -24.99
CA THR A 137 8.76 -24.10 -25.03
C THR A 137 8.97 -24.78 -23.67
N ARG A 138 10.09 -24.50 -23.01
CA ARG A 138 10.37 -25.02 -21.65
C ARG A 138 9.38 -24.51 -20.61
N ARG A 139 8.99 -23.25 -20.73
CA ARG A 139 8.06 -22.56 -19.81
C ARG A 139 6.60 -22.65 -20.26
N ARG A 140 6.29 -23.54 -21.22
CA ARG A 140 4.92 -23.73 -21.72
C ARG A 140 4.01 -24.18 -20.59
N GLY A 141 2.89 -23.45 -20.40
CA GLY A 141 1.92 -23.71 -19.33
C GLY A 141 2.19 -22.96 -18.03
N GLU A 142 3.26 -22.17 -17.96
CA GLU A 142 3.45 -21.23 -16.87
C GLU A 142 2.31 -20.20 -16.86
N ARG A 143 1.78 -19.95 -15.66
CA ARG A 143 0.69 -18.96 -15.50
C ARG A 143 1.31 -17.57 -15.43
N LEU A 144 1.16 -16.80 -16.49
CA LEU A 144 1.61 -15.41 -16.57
C LEU A 144 0.53 -14.51 -15.97
N SER A 145 0.95 -13.56 -15.15
CA SER A 145 0.03 -12.58 -14.58
C SER A 145 -0.52 -11.65 -15.65
N ALA A 146 -1.79 -11.28 -15.54
CA ALA A 146 -2.36 -10.22 -16.34
C ALA A 146 -1.85 -8.85 -15.88
N PHE A 147 -1.83 -7.87 -16.78
CA PHE A 147 -1.38 -6.50 -16.49
C PHE A 147 -2.07 -5.93 -15.23
N GLY A 148 -1.29 -5.43 -14.27
CA GLY A 148 -1.76 -4.89 -12.99
C GLY A 148 -2.38 -5.92 -12.03
N GLN A 149 -2.28 -7.24 -12.31
CA GLN A 149 -2.87 -8.28 -11.46
C GLN A 149 -2.15 -8.40 -10.12
N LEU A 150 -0.83 -8.36 -10.12
CA LEU A 150 -0.05 -8.48 -8.89
C LEU A 150 -0.19 -7.21 -8.04
N TRP A 151 -0.22 -6.04 -8.68
CA TRP A 151 -0.53 -4.80 -7.99
C TRP A 151 -1.88 -4.86 -7.27
N ALA A 152 -2.94 -5.30 -7.95
CA ALA A 152 -4.25 -5.43 -7.33
C ALA A 152 -4.26 -6.46 -6.19
N LYS A 153 -3.55 -7.58 -6.33
CA LYS A 153 -3.40 -8.56 -5.24
C LYS A 153 -2.70 -7.96 -4.03
N GLY A 154 -1.63 -7.17 -4.24
CA GLY A 154 -0.95 -6.45 -3.17
C GLY A 154 -1.88 -5.46 -2.45
N PHE A 155 -2.63 -4.68 -3.20
CA PHE A 155 -3.62 -3.76 -2.64
C PHE A 155 -4.66 -4.49 -1.78
N MET A 156 -5.26 -5.55 -2.31
CA MET A 156 -6.28 -6.32 -1.61
C MET A 156 -5.73 -7.11 -0.41
N ALA A 157 -4.44 -7.43 -0.38
CA ALA A 157 -3.80 -8.04 0.78
C ALA A 157 -3.83 -7.11 2.01
N VAL A 158 -3.60 -5.81 1.83
CA VAL A 158 -3.72 -4.82 2.91
C VAL A 158 -5.17 -4.70 3.39
N VAL A 159 -6.14 -4.66 2.46
CA VAL A 159 -7.56 -4.61 2.79
C VAL A 159 -7.97 -5.82 3.65
N ALA A 160 -7.44 -7.00 3.31
CA ALA A 160 -7.70 -8.24 4.05
C ALA A 160 -6.98 -8.29 5.41
N ALA A 161 -5.77 -7.77 5.51
CA ALA A 161 -4.98 -7.78 6.74
C ALA A 161 -5.53 -6.80 7.81
N TRP A 162 -6.06 -5.65 7.38
CA TRP A 162 -6.59 -4.62 8.29
C TRP A 162 -8.03 -4.20 7.95
N PRO A 163 -9.01 -5.12 7.96
CA PRO A 163 -10.37 -4.85 7.46
C PRO A 163 -11.09 -3.74 8.24
N GLN A 164 -10.73 -3.53 9.51
CA GLN A 164 -11.33 -2.49 10.34
C GLN A 164 -10.94 -1.08 9.89
N ASP A 165 -9.71 -0.92 9.35
CA ASP A 165 -9.20 0.37 8.90
C ASP A 165 -9.78 0.78 7.53
N TRP A 166 -10.46 -0.15 6.86
CA TRP A 166 -11.24 0.06 5.64
C TRP A 166 -12.74 0.15 5.90
N ALA A 167 -13.18 -0.02 7.15
CA ALA A 167 -14.59 0.03 7.49
C ALA A 167 -15.10 1.47 7.55
N VAL A 168 -16.27 1.71 6.95
CA VAL A 168 -17.05 2.95 7.09
C VAL A 168 -18.23 2.65 7.99
N SER A 169 -18.38 3.38 9.10
CA SER A 169 -19.52 3.25 9.99
C SER A 169 -20.52 4.39 9.78
N ARG A 170 -21.81 4.09 9.82
CA ARG A 170 -22.94 5.03 9.89
C ARG A 170 -23.30 5.83 8.63
N ASN A 171 -22.49 5.89 7.60
CA ASN A 171 -22.81 6.54 6.34
C ASN A 171 -23.08 5.50 5.26
N LYS A 172 -24.36 5.27 4.92
CA LYS A 172 -24.78 4.24 3.95
C LYS A 172 -24.24 4.48 2.54
N GLU A 173 -24.14 5.73 2.12
CA GLU A 173 -23.61 6.09 0.80
C GLU A 173 -22.11 5.83 0.73
N ALA A 174 -21.35 6.25 1.73
CA ALA A 174 -19.91 5.98 1.81
C ALA A 174 -19.61 4.48 1.92
N ILE A 175 -20.46 3.69 2.62
CA ILE A 175 -20.34 2.22 2.66
C ILE A 175 -20.48 1.62 1.26
N LYS A 176 -21.53 1.99 0.54
CA LYS A 176 -21.80 1.51 -0.83
C LYS A 176 -20.68 1.93 -1.77
N TRP A 177 -20.31 3.17 -1.70
CA TRP A 177 -19.28 3.74 -2.57
C TRP A 177 -17.92 3.07 -2.36
N ARG A 178 -17.48 2.90 -1.10
CA ARG A 178 -16.26 2.14 -0.77
C ARG A 178 -16.31 0.70 -1.30
N ALA A 179 -17.45 0.01 -1.13
CA ALA A 179 -17.61 -1.36 -1.63
C ALA A 179 -17.40 -1.40 -3.15
N THR A 180 -18.06 -0.52 -3.91
CA THR A 180 -17.85 -0.42 -5.36
C THR A 180 -16.41 -0.12 -5.73
N ALA A 181 -15.73 0.79 -5.02
CA ALA A 181 -14.33 1.12 -5.28
C ALA A 181 -13.40 -0.09 -5.05
N LEU A 182 -13.60 -0.83 -3.96
CA LEU A 182 -12.83 -2.04 -3.69
C LEU A 182 -13.15 -3.18 -4.66
N ASP A 183 -14.40 -3.30 -5.14
CA ASP A 183 -14.79 -4.28 -6.16
C ASP A 183 -14.07 -4.03 -7.48
N LEU A 184 -13.85 -2.76 -7.88
CA LEU A 184 -13.08 -2.40 -9.07
C LEU A 184 -11.60 -2.82 -8.95
N VAL A 185 -10.99 -2.63 -7.79
CA VAL A 185 -9.61 -3.12 -7.54
C VAL A 185 -9.59 -4.65 -7.48
N ALA A 186 -10.56 -5.27 -6.80
CA ALA A 186 -10.65 -6.73 -6.66
C ALA A 186 -10.84 -7.42 -8.02
N ALA A 187 -11.56 -6.81 -8.96
CA ALA A 187 -11.74 -7.34 -10.31
C ALA A 187 -10.40 -7.55 -11.04
N LEU A 188 -9.42 -6.69 -10.78
CA LEU A 188 -8.08 -6.82 -11.36
C LEU A 188 -7.28 -8.01 -10.79
N THR A 189 -7.67 -8.60 -9.68
CA THR A 189 -7.00 -9.81 -9.16
C THR A 189 -7.26 -11.04 -10.03
N GLN A 190 -8.28 -10.97 -10.88
CA GLN A 190 -8.63 -12.02 -11.83
C GLN A 190 -7.76 -11.93 -13.09
N ASP A 191 -7.72 -13.00 -13.86
CA ASP A 191 -6.98 -13.03 -15.12
C ASP A 191 -7.69 -12.20 -16.22
N ASP A 192 -6.91 -11.77 -17.22
CA ASP A 192 -7.44 -11.16 -18.44
C ASP A 192 -7.70 -12.27 -19.47
N THR A 193 -8.98 -12.61 -19.64
CA THR A 193 -9.44 -13.69 -20.54
C THR A 193 -9.92 -13.18 -21.89
N ASP A 194 -10.03 -11.86 -22.05
CA ASP A 194 -10.44 -11.27 -23.33
C ASP A 194 -9.25 -11.22 -24.33
N ALA A 195 -9.54 -11.08 -25.60
CA ALA A 195 -8.51 -11.03 -26.63
C ALA A 195 -7.58 -9.81 -26.42
N PRO A 196 -6.25 -10.00 -26.36
CA PRO A 196 -5.30 -8.91 -26.23
C PRO A 196 -5.24 -8.12 -27.55
N THR A 197 -5.48 -6.81 -27.48
CA THR A 197 -5.49 -5.91 -28.64
C THR A 197 -4.62 -4.67 -28.41
N LEU A 198 -4.13 -4.47 -27.18
CA LEU A 198 -3.30 -3.35 -26.79
C LEU A 198 -1.94 -3.85 -26.28
N ARG A 199 -0.93 -2.99 -26.37
CA ARG A 199 0.31 -3.10 -25.60
C ARG A 199 0.14 -2.39 -24.29
N ALA A 200 0.78 -2.92 -23.23
CA ALA A 200 0.69 -2.32 -21.89
C ALA A 200 1.37 -0.94 -21.83
N PHE A 201 2.46 -0.76 -22.57
CA PHE A 201 3.25 0.47 -22.62
C PHE A 201 3.40 0.97 -24.06
N GLU A 202 3.51 2.29 -24.24
CA GLU A 202 3.57 2.92 -25.55
C GLU A 202 4.83 2.52 -26.34
N ASP A 203 5.95 2.38 -25.66
CA ASP A 203 7.27 2.00 -26.21
C ASP A 203 7.47 0.47 -26.32
N ALA A 204 6.50 -0.33 -25.80
CA ALA A 204 6.60 -1.77 -25.81
C ALA A 204 6.71 -2.32 -27.24
N GLN A 205 7.66 -3.24 -27.43
CA GLN A 205 7.83 -3.98 -28.68
C GLN A 205 7.10 -5.34 -28.61
N GLY A 206 6.74 -5.89 -29.76
CA GLY A 206 6.10 -7.21 -29.81
C GLY A 206 4.59 -7.18 -29.97
N PRO A 207 3.92 -8.35 -29.80
CA PRO A 207 2.48 -8.49 -29.98
C PRO A 207 1.70 -7.78 -28.86
N PRO A 208 0.42 -7.46 -29.06
CA PRO A 208 -0.48 -7.02 -28.00
C PRO A 208 -0.58 -8.06 -26.88
N THR A 209 -0.63 -7.62 -25.63
CA THR A 209 -0.64 -8.47 -24.43
C THR A 209 -1.79 -8.18 -23.49
N VAL A 210 -2.50 -7.07 -23.69
CA VAL A 210 -3.56 -6.56 -22.81
C VAL A 210 -4.85 -6.35 -23.59
N SER A 211 -6.00 -6.72 -23.02
CA SER A 211 -7.30 -6.41 -23.60
C SER A 211 -7.73 -4.97 -23.32
N VAL A 212 -8.60 -4.40 -24.18
CA VAL A 212 -9.20 -3.07 -23.92
C VAL A 212 -9.94 -3.04 -22.58
N LYS A 213 -10.66 -4.13 -22.28
CA LYS A 213 -11.40 -4.26 -21.02
C LYS A 213 -10.48 -4.25 -19.82
N ARG A 214 -9.33 -4.94 -19.90
CA ARG A 214 -8.32 -4.96 -18.84
C ARG A 214 -7.70 -3.58 -18.59
N MET A 215 -7.33 -2.89 -19.67
CA MET A 215 -6.78 -1.53 -19.57
C MET A 215 -7.77 -0.56 -18.94
N LYS A 216 -9.06 -0.64 -19.38
CA LYS A 216 -10.12 0.17 -18.76
C LYS A 216 -10.31 -0.17 -17.28
N ALA A 217 -10.36 -1.46 -16.93
CA ALA A 217 -10.50 -1.88 -15.52
C ALA A 217 -9.35 -1.39 -14.65
N PHE A 218 -8.12 -1.36 -15.19
CA PHE A 218 -6.97 -0.82 -14.50
C PHE A 218 -7.10 0.69 -14.26
N ALA A 219 -7.52 1.46 -15.26
CA ALA A 219 -7.80 2.88 -15.11
C ALA A 219 -8.91 3.14 -14.06
N ASP A 220 -10.01 2.39 -14.13
CA ASP A 220 -11.11 2.50 -13.15
C ASP A 220 -10.64 2.19 -11.72
N ALA A 221 -9.75 1.21 -11.55
CA ALA A 221 -9.15 0.88 -10.25
C ALA A 221 -8.25 1.99 -9.71
N LEU A 222 -7.39 2.58 -10.55
CA LEU A 222 -6.56 3.72 -10.14
C LEU A 222 -7.41 4.92 -9.72
N TRP A 223 -8.44 5.28 -10.48
CA TRP A 223 -9.40 6.31 -10.08
C TRP A 223 -10.08 5.99 -8.76
N SER A 224 -10.38 4.71 -8.51
CA SER A 224 -10.95 4.28 -7.22
C SER A 224 -10.00 4.51 -6.06
N VAL A 225 -8.69 4.35 -6.25
CA VAL A 225 -7.68 4.66 -5.21
C VAL A 225 -7.66 6.15 -4.89
N TYR A 226 -7.61 7.03 -5.88
CA TYR A 226 -7.69 8.48 -5.68
C TYR A 226 -8.94 8.88 -4.90
N ASN A 227 -10.07 8.40 -5.38
CA ASN A 227 -11.36 8.70 -4.77
C ASN A 227 -11.46 8.17 -3.33
N MET A 228 -10.94 6.96 -3.03
CA MET A 228 -10.90 6.44 -1.65
C MET A 228 -10.03 7.32 -0.76
N ARG A 229 -8.89 7.78 -1.27
CA ARG A 229 -8.01 8.70 -0.54
C ARG A 229 -8.71 10.00 -0.18
N GLU A 230 -9.43 10.60 -1.12
CA GLU A 230 -10.22 11.82 -0.89
C GLU A 230 -11.36 11.57 0.10
N MET A 231 -12.07 10.46 -0.04
CA MET A 231 -13.14 10.09 0.90
C MET A 231 -12.62 9.96 2.34
N TRP A 232 -11.46 9.31 2.55
CA TRP A 232 -10.89 9.18 3.89
C TRP A 232 -10.50 10.53 4.49
N ARG A 233 -9.98 11.44 3.67
CA ARG A 233 -9.70 12.82 4.11
C ARG A 233 -10.97 13.54 4.54
N ALA A 234 -12.04 13.44 3.76
CA ALA A 234 -13.33 14.06 4.06
C ALA A 234 -13.97 13.48 5.33
N LEU A 235 -13.82 12.18 5.58
CA LEU A 235 -14.34 11.52 6.77
C LEU A 235 -13.47 11.77 8.02
N GLY A 236 -12.25 12.25 7.85
CA GLY A 236 -11.28 12.45 8.93
C GLY A 236 -10.80 11.16 9.60
N PRO A 237 -9.96 11.29 10.64
CA PRO A 237 -9.42 10.13 11.37
C PRO A 237 -10.53 9.26 11.96
N ARG A 238 -10.25 7.96 12.09
CA ARG A 238 -11.17 7.04 12.75
C ARG A 238 -11.31 7.43 14.22
N ILE A 239 -12.52 7.83 14.61
CA ILE A 239 -12.85 8.04 16.02
C ILE A 239 -13.11 6.66 16.61
N GLU A 240 -12.19 6.16 17.41
CA GLU A 240 -12.45 4.99 18.23
C GLU A 240 -13.50 5.39 19.27
N THR A 241 -14.66 4.75 19.19
CA THR A 241 -15.66 4.92 20.24
C THR A 241 -15.06 4.30 21.49
N MET A 242 -14.58 5.12 22.42
CA MET A 242 -14.25 4.63 23.75
C MET A 242 -15.51 3.98 24.31
N VAL A 243 -15.54 2.65 24.31
CA VAL A 243 -16.56 1.91 25.04
C VAL A 243 -16.31 2.24 26.49
N LYS A 244 -17.15 3.11 27.05
CA LYS A 244 -17.14 3.38 28.49
C LYS A 244 -17.17 2.02 29.18
N ALA A 245 -16.15 1.71 29.97
CA ALA A 245 -16.17 0.48 30.76
C ALA A 245 -17.54 0.35 31.40
N ALA A 246 -18.19 -0.80 31.23
CA ALA A 246 -19.53 -0.99 31.71
C ALA A 246 -19.54 -0.67 33.20
N THR A 247 -20.27 0.38 33.59
CA THR A 247 -20.44 0.71 34.99
C THR A 247 -21.14 -0.49 35.64
N PRO A 248 -20.60 -1.05 36.71
CA PRO A 248 -21.22 -2.20 37.36
C PRO A 248 -22.68 -1.92 37.69
N GLY A 249 -23.54 -2.90 37.50
CA GLY A 249 -24.92 -2.81 37.93
C GLY A 249 -25.00 -2.60 39.46
N ARG A 250 -26.11 -2.03 39.92
CA ARG A 250 -26.32 -1.71 41.34
C ARG A 250 -25.98 -2.87 42.31
N ASN A 251 -26.20 -4.11 41.88
CA ASN A 251 -25.99 -5.32 42.64
C ASN A 251 -24.69 -6.08 42.33
N ASP A 252 -23.92 -5.63 41.36
CA ASP A 252 -22.66 -6.27 40.99
C ASP A 252 -21.59 -6.05 42.08
N PRO A 253 -20.58 -6.92 42.16
CA PRO A 253 -19.44 -6.70 43.04
C PRO A 253 -18.73 -5.37 42.69
N CYS A 254 -18.36 -4.61 43.70
CA CYS A 254 -17.66 -3.35 43.49
C CYS A 254 -16.27 -3.58 42.91
N LEU A 255 -15.91 -2.84 41.87
CA LEU A 255 -14.61 -2.94 41.18
C LEU A 255 -13.41 -2.57 42.08
N CYS A 256 -13.65 -1.94 43.25
CA CYS A 256 -12.58 -1.62 44.22
C CYS A 256 -12.09 -2.83 45.00
N GLY A 257 -12.63 -4.03 44.79
CA GLY A 257 -12.22 -5.26 45.48
C GLY A 257 -12.73 -5.41 46.94
N SER A 258 -13.61 -4.51 47.39
CA SER A 258 -14.15 -4.53 48.79
C SER A 258 -15.10 -5.68 49.08
N GLY A 259 -15.51 -6.48 48.09
CA GLY A 259 -16.53 -7.54 48.22
C GLY A 259 -17.94 -7.01 48.44
N LYS A 260 -18.17 -5.71 48.54
CA LYS A 260 -19.49 -5.09 48.70
C LYS A 260 -20.16 -4.88 47.33
N LYS A 261 -21.51 -4.81 47.33
CA LYS A 261 -22.25 -4.41 46.12
C LYS A 261 -21.90 -2.99 45.71
N TYR A 262 -21.83 -2.73 44.42
CA TYR A 262 -21.39 -1.42 43.85
C TYR A 262 -22.16 -0.25 44.46
N MET A 263 -23.51 -0.33 44.52
CA MET A 263 -24.37 0.70 45.15
C MET A 263 -24.10 0.93 46.67
N LYS A 264 -23.51 -0.04 47.37
CA LYS A 264 -23.18 0.10 48.81
C LYS A 264 -21.71 0.41 49.04
N CYS A 265 -20.97 0.81 47.98
CA CYS A 265 -19.55 1.12 48.03
C CYS A 265 -19.25 2.36 47.18
N CYS A 266 -18.75 2.19 45.98
CA CYS A 266 -18.32 3.30 45.10
C CYS A 266 -19.47 3.89 44.25
N GLY A 267 -20.62 3.32 44.23
CA GLY A 267 -21.81 3.74 43.48
C GLY A 267 -22.93 4.39 44.34
N GLY A 268 -22.64 4.69 45.63
CA GLY A 268 -23.57 5.36 46.54
C GLY A 268 -23.27 6.80 46.73
#